data_27e0cea58c8ea346eda1d29e35385bf6
#
_entry.id   27e0cea58c8ea346eda1d29e35385bf6
#
_cell.length_a   1.000
_cell.length_b   1.000
_cell.length_c   1.000
_cell.angle_alpha   90.00
_cell.angle_beta   90.00
_cell.angle_gamma   90.00
#
_symmetry.space_group_name_H-M   'P 1'
#
loop_
_entity.id
_entity.type
_entity.pdbx_description
1 polymer ?
#
loop_
_entity_poly.entity_id
_entity_poly.type
_entity_poly.pdbx_seq_one_letter_code
_entity_poly.pdbx_strand_id
1 'polypeptide(L)'
;MPMDKPEYAAFPLDITVRFAETDQMGVVHHSEYIVWFEAGRVAWMAAAGMPYTEIAGAGYNFAVTDLQCRYRNAIRFGDAVQVITRLGALRSRQVEFIYEIRNPHTGAIYADGHTRHICVDGDGRMTRVPDWVAQRLLGKVKGEAYSANA
;
A
#
# COMPACT_ATOMS: atom_id res chain seq x y z
N MET A 1 -21.86 -14.91 -11.35
CA MET A 1 -20.88 -15.45 -10.39
C MET A 1 -19.79 -14.43 -10.17
N PRO A 2 -19.66 -13.93 -8.97
CA PRO A 2 -18.54 -13.05 -8.74
C PRO A 2 -17.28 -13.86 -9.02
N MET A 3 -16.49 -13.40 -9.96
CA MET A 3 -15.16 -13.94 -10.11
C MET A 3 -14.47 -13.73 -8.77
N ASP A 4 -14.01 -14.81 -8.18
CA ASP A 4 -13.19 -14.71 -7.00
C ASP A 4 -12.09 -13.71 -7.32
N LYS A 5 -12.09 -12.60 -6.59
CA LYS A 5 -11.01 -11.63 -6.73
C LYS A 5 -9.72 -12.40 -6.49
N PRO A 6 -8.77 -12.33 -7.40
CA PRO A 6 -7.51 -13.00 -7.16
C PRO A 6 -6.99 -12.54 -5.80
N GLU A 7 -6.69 -13.49 -4.95
CA GLU A 7 -6.12 -13.20 -3.65
C GLU A 7 -4.68 -12.78 -3.85
N TYR A 8 -4.46 -11.48 -3.80
CA TYR A 8 -3.15 -10.91 -3.96
C TYR A 8 -2.34 -11.04 -2.68
N ALA A 9 -1.08 -11.39 -2.83
CA ALA A 9 -0.19 -11.54 -1.71
C ALA A 9 -0.09 -10.24 -0.90
N ALA A 10 -0.14 -10.36 0.41
CA ALA A 10 0.05 -9.25 1.34
C ALA A 10 1.54 -9.10 1.66
N PHE A 11 1.99 -7.87 1.80
CA PHE A 11 3.36 -7.59 2.23
C PHE A 11 3.35 -6.77 3.51
N PRO A 12 3.98 -7.27 4.58
CA PRO A 12 4.06 -6.55 5.84
C PRO A 12 5.24 -5.59 5.87
N LEU A 13 5.03 -4.41 6.44
CA LEU A 13 6.07 -3.43 6.70
C LEU A 13 5.99 -3.01 8.16
N ASP A 14 7.06 -3.22 8.89
CA ASP A 14 7.15 -2.75 10.27
C ASP A 14 7.34 -1.25 10.30
N ILE A 15 6.60 -0.58 11.19
CA ILE A 15 6.65 0.86 11.39
C ILE A 15 7.15 1.13 12.79
N THR A 16 8.15 2.00 12.90
CA THR A 16 8.56 2.56 14.18
C THR A 16 7.85 3.89 14.37
N VAL A 17 7.03 3.99 15.40
CA VAL A 17 6.32 5.23 15.74
C VAL A 17 7.32 6.24 16.29
N ARG A 18 7.39 7.41 15.66
CA ARG A 18 8.22 8.52 16.16
C ARG A 18 7.40 9.39 17.11
N PHE A 19 8.05 9.91 18.14
CA PHE A 19 7.38 10.83 19.07
C PHE A 19 6.76 12.03 18.35
N ALA A 20 7.44 12.53 17.32
CA ALA A 20 6.96 13.65 16.50
C ALA A 20 5.66 13.33 15.72
N GLU A 21 5.28 12.06 15.61
CA GLU A 21 4.05 11.64 14.94
C GLU A 21 2.83 11.65 15.87
N THR A 22 3.03 11.90 17.15
CA THR A 22 1.94 11.98 18.14
C THR A 22 1.38 13.39 18.21
N ASP A 23 0.11 13.49 18.62
CA ASP A 23 -0.59 14.74 18.82
C ASP A 23 -0.67 15.10 20.31
N GLN A 24 -1.39 16.20 20.59
CA GLN A 24 -1.54 16.68 21.97
C GLN A 24 -2.26 15.66 22.89
N MET A 25 -3.07 14.76 22.34
CA MET A 25 -3.73 13.72 23.11
C MET A 25 -2.81 12.53 23.42
N GLY A 26 -1.58 12.54 22.91
CA GLY A 26 -0.63 11.46 23.10
C GLY A 26 -0.85 10.26 22.19
N VAL A 27 -1.64 10.42 21.15
CA VAL A 27 -1.88 9.37 20.15
C VAL A 27 -1.31 9.81 18.80
N VAL A 28 -1.03 8.85 17.94
CA VAL A 28 -0.54 9.13 16.59
C VAL A 28 -1.57 9.99 15.85
N HIS A 29 -1.10 11.08 15.26
CA HIS A 29 -1.95 12.00 14.50
C HIS A 29 -2.56 11.27 13.31
N HIS A 30 -3.82 11.56 13.02
CA HIS A 30 -4.57 10.86 11.98
C HIS A 30 -3.92 10.93 10.59
N SER A 31 -3.16 11.96 10.29
CA SER A 31 -2.47 12.11 8.99
C SER A 31 -1.32 11.12 8.81
N GLU A 32 -0.73 10.64 9.89
CA GLU A 32 0.43 9.73 9.81
C GLU A 32 0.04 8.35 9.26
N TYR A 33 -1.18 7.90 9.50
CA TYR A 33 -1.68 6.64 8.95
C TYR A 33 -1.63 6.62 7.43
N ILE A 34 -1.90 7.77 6.81
CA ILE A 34 -1.89 7.93 5.35
C ILE A 34 -0.45 7.86 4.83
N VAL A 35 0.48 8.46 5.54
CA VAL A 35 1.92 8.37 5.23
C VAL A 35 2.38 6.91 5.31
N TRP A 36 1.90 6.16 6.29
CA TRP A 36 2.23 4.75 6.43
C TRP A 36 1.61 3.88 5.34
N PHE A 37 0.41 4.22 4.86
CA PHE A 37 -0.16 3.58 3.67
C PHE A 37 0.79 3.73 2.47
N GLU A 38 1.31 4.93 2.27
CA GLU A 38 2.26 5.19 1.19
C GLU A 38 3.53 4.36 1.36
N ALA A 39 4.09 4.33 2.57
CA ALA A 39 5.27 3.52 2.86
C ALA A 39 5.01 2.04 2.60
N GLY A 40 3.84 1.54 3.00
CA GLY A 40 3.43 0.17 2.76
C GLY A 40 3.31 -0.16 1.27
N ARG A 41 2.70 0.73 0.50
CA ARG A 41 2.57 0.58 -0.95
C ARG A 41 3.93 0.55 -1.64
N VAL A 42 4.81 1.48 -1.29
CA VAL A 42 6.16 1.53 -1.87
C VAL A 42 6.93 0.24 -1.56
N ALA A 43 6.82 -0.26 -0.33
CA ALA A 43 7.46 -1.51 0.06
C ALA A 43 6.85 -2.71 -0.70
N TRP A 44 5.53 -2.76 -0.85
CA TRP A 44 4.85 -3.82 -1.59
C TRP A 44 5.31 -3.84 -3.06
N MET A 45 5.38 -2.68 -3.69
CA MET A 45 5.81 -2.57 -5.08
C MET A 45 7.27 -3.01 -5.25
N ALA A 46 8.14 -2.62 -4.34
CA ALA A 46 9.54 -3.07 -4.36
C ALA A 46 9.64 -4.58 -4.22
N ALA A 47 8.87 -5.16 -3.30
CA ALA A 47 8.79 -6.62 -3.11
C ALA A 47 8.23 -7.33 -4.35
N ALA A 48 7.35 -6.68 -5.10
CA ALA A 48 6.83 -7.17 -6.37
C ALA A 48 7.83 -7.04 -7.53
N GLY A 49 9.05 -6.58 -7.27
CA GLY A 49 10.07 -6.36 -8.29
C GLY A 49 9.86 -5.07 -9.10
N MET A 50 9.12 -4.13 -8.52
CA MET A 50 8.74 -2.89 -9.19
C MET A 50 9.03 -1.69 -8.27
N PRO A 51 10.31 -1.38 -8.00
CA PRO A 51 10.62 -0.22 -7.18
C PRO A 51 10.11 1.05 -7.86
N TYR A 52 9.61 1.96 -7.06
CA TYR A 52 9.01 3.21 -7.58
C TYR A 52 9.93 3.98 -8.50
N THR A 53 11.23 3.99 -8.22
CA THR A 53 12.24 4.66 -9.04
C THR A 53 12.32 4.12 -10.46
N GLU A 54 12.04 2.83 -10.64
CA GLU A 54 12.03 2.22 -11.98
C GLU A 54 10.83 2.70 -12.78
N ILE A 55 9.66 2.78 -12.16
CA ILE A 55 8.44 3.27 -12.81
C ILE A 55 8.62 4.75 -13.17
N ALA A 56 9.07 5.55 -12.23
CA ALA A 56 9.32 6.97 -12.44
C ALA A 56 10.39 7.22 -13.51
N GLY A 57 11.45 6.42 -13.50
CA GLY A 57 12.50 6.47 -14.50
C GLY A 57 12.03 6.13 -15.92
N ALA A 58 10.98 5.33 -16.04
CA ALA A 58 10.35 4.99 -17.31
C ALA A 58 9.31 6.03 -17.77
N GLY A 59 9.09 7.10 -16.98
CA GLY A 59 8.19 8.18 -17.33
C GLY A 59 6.75 7.99 -16.85
N TYR A 60 6.50 7.11 -15.88
CA TYR A 60 5.17 6.85 -15.36
C TYR A 60 5.10 7.13 -13.86
N ASN A 61 3.92 7.53 -13.42
CA ASN A 61 3.61 7.69 -12.01
C ASN A 61 2.20 7.21 -11.73
N PHE A 62 1.92 6.89 -10.47
CA PHE A 62 0.57 6.57 -10.01
C PHE A 62 0.09 7.71 -9.11
N ALA A 63 -0.88 8.46 -9.60
CA ALA A 63 -1.46 9.60 -8.87
C ALA A 63 -2.67 9.14 -8.06
N VAL A 64 -2.71 9.51 -6.79
CA VAL A 64 -3.84 9.19 -5.91
C VAL A 64 -5.07 9.94 -6.36
N THR A 65 -6.17 9.22 -6.58
CA THR A 65 -7.49 9.81 -6.89
C THR A 65 -8.46 9.69 -5.73
N ASP A 66 -8.34 8.64 -4.94
CA ASP A 66 -9.24 8.36 -3.82
C ASP A 66 -8.43 7.76 -2.68
N LEU A 67 -8.85 8.12 -1.47
CA LEU A 67 -8.26 7.60 -0.26
C LEU A 67 -9.34 7.42 0.79
N GLN A 68 -9.34 6.27 1.46
CA GLN A 68 -10.17 6.04 2.63
C GLN A 68 -9.31 5.47 3.74
N CYS A 69 -9.48 6.01 4.94
CA CYS A 69 -8.86 5.49 6.14
C CYS A 69 -9.91 5.44 7.24
N ARG A 70 -10.09 4.27 7.85
CA ARG A 70 -10.97 4.08 9.01
C ARG A 70 -10.10 3.86 10.22
N TYR A 71 -10.29 4.69 11.23
CA TYR A 71 -9.57 4.65 12.49
C TYR A 71 -10.38 3.84 13.50
N ARG A 72 -9.77 2.77 14.02
CA ARG A 72 -10.48 1.84 14.91
C ARG A 72 -9.95 1.88 16.33
N ASN A 73 -8.64 1.95 16.50
CA ASN A 73 -7.98 2.00 17.80
C ASN A 73 -6.82 2.99 17.73
N ALA A 74 -6.59 3.70 18.83
CA ALA A 74 -5.49 4.66 18.92
C ALA A 74 -4.14 3.95 18.98
N ILE A 75 -3.13 4.59 18.39
CA ILE A 75 -1.74 4.17 18.48
C ILE A 75 -1.00 5.19 19.33
N ARG A 76 -0.16 4.68 20.25
CA ARG A 76 0.67 5.50 21.11
C ARG A 76 2.14 5.27 20.80
N PHE A 77 2.96 6.23 21.23
CA PHE A 77 4.41 6.07 21.13
C PHE A 77 4.84 4.81 21.87
N GLY A 78 5.66 4.00 21.20
CA GLY A 78 6.12 2.72 21.74
C GLY A 78 5.28 1.51 21.37
N ASP A 79 4.10 1.72 20.79
CA ASP A 79 3.28 0.61 20.31
C ASP A 79 3.94 -0.08 19.11
N ALA A 80 3.77 -1.40 19.04
CA ALA A 80 4.18 -2.16 17.86
C ALA A 80 3.18 -1.94 16.74
N VAL A 81 3.68 -1.57 15.57
CA VAL A 81 2.85 -1.23 14.40
C VAL A 81 3.39 -1.91 13.16
N GLN A 82 2.48 -2.48 12.38
CA GLN A 82 2.78 -3.10 11.11
C GLN A 82 1.72 -2.71 10.09
N VAL A 83 2.16 -2.33 8.89
CA VAL A 83 1.27 -2.06 7.76
C VAL A 83 1.27 -3.28 6.85
N ILE A 84 0.09 -3.82 6.62
CA ILE A 84 -0.11 -4.91 5.66
C ILE A 84 -0.71 -4.30 4.40
N THR A 85 -0.02 -4.43 3.29
CA THR A 85 -0.45 -3.91 1.99
C THR A 85 -0.69 -5.06 1.03
N ARG A 86 -1.74 -4.93 0.24
CA ARG A 86 -2.02 -5.86 -0.87
C ARG A 86 -2.59 -5.08 -2.05
N LEU A 87 -2.41 -5.63 -3.23
CA LEU A 87 -3.05 -5.10 -4.42
C LEU A 87 -4.54 -5.46 -4.36
N GLY A 88 -5.40 -4.45 -4.39
CA GLY A 88 -6.86 -4.64 -4.36
C GLY A 88 -7.46 -4.89 -5.74
N ALA A 89 -6.99 -4.13 -6.72
CA ALA A 89 -7.44 -4.24 -8.11
C ALA A 89 -6.41 -3.66 -9.06
N LEU A 90 -6.33 -4.22 -10.23
CA LEU A 90 -5.53 -3.68 -11.34
C LEU A 90 -6.42 -3.62 -12.57
N ARG A 91 -6.58 -2.42 -13.12
CA ARG A 91 -7.37 -2.16 -14.31
C ARG A 91 -6.48 -1.52 -15.38
N SER A 92 -7.03 -1.28 -16.55
CA SER A 92 -6.23 -0.76 -17.69
C SER A 92 -5.52 0.57 -17.37
N ARG A 93 -6.13 1.44 -16.56
CA ARG A 93 -5.60 2.78 -16.23
C ARG A 93 -5.55 3.06 -14.72
N GLN A 94 -5.95 2.10 -13.90
CA GLN A 94 -6.10 2.30 -12.46
C GLN A 94 -5.50 1.13 -11.68
N VAL A 95 -5.02 1.45 -10.48
CA VAL A 95 -4.60 0.45 -9.51
C VAL A 95 -5.18 0.82 -8.15
N GLU A 96 -5.60 -0.19 -7.41
CA GLU A 96 -6.08 -0.02 -6.03
C GLU A 96 -5.23 -0.84 -5.09
N PHE A 97 -4.83 -0.22 -3.98
CA PHE A 97 -4.15 -0.89 -2.87
C PHE A 97 -5.03 -0.89 -1.64
N ILE A 98 -4.97 -1.97 -0.89
CA ILE A 98 -5.70 -2.16 0.35
C ILE A 98 -4.69 -2.27 1.48
N TYR A 99 -4.99 -1.63 2.61
CA TYR A 99 -4.10 -1.54 3.75
C TYR A 99 -4.80 -1.94 5.04
N GLU A 100 -4.03 -2.55 5.91
CA GLU A 100 -4.40 -2.80 7.29
C GLU A 100 -3.23 -2.40 8.16
N ILE A 101 -3.48 -1.55 9.15
CA ILE A 101 -2.48 -1.17 10.15
C ILE A 101 -2.84 -1.88 11.42
N ARG A 102 -1.93 -2.71 11.93
CA ARG A 102 -2.21 -3.60 13.06
C ARG A 102 -1.04 -3.70 14.03
N ASN A 103 -1.36 -4.19 15.22
CA ASN A 103 -0.35 -4.66 16.15
C ASN A 103 0.04 -6.09 15.73
N PRO A 104 1.31 -6.34 15.37
CA PRO A 104 1.72 -7.66 14.90
C PRO A 104 1.74 -8.73 15.98
N HIS A 105 1.70 -8.34 17.26
CA HIS A 105 1.75 -9.28 18.38
C HIS A 105 0.35 -9.69 18.86
N THR A 106 -0.57 -8.74 18.89
CA THR A 106 -1.94 -8.98 19.39
C THR A 106 -2.95 -9.21 18.28
N GLY A 107 -2.63 -8.79 17.05
CA GLY A 107 -3.56 -8.80 15.92
C GLY A 107 -4.60 -7.69 15.96
N ALA A 108 -4.56 -6.80 16.95
CA ALA A 108 -5.49 -5.67 17.03
C ALA A 108 -5.34 -4.77 15.84
N ILE A 109 -6.46 -4.40 15.21
CA ILE A 109 -6.49 -3.51 14.07
C ILE A 109 -6.58 -2.07 14.55
N TYR A 110 -5.60 -1.27 14.18
CA TYR A 110 -5.59 0.16 14.46
C TYR A 110 -6.37 0.95 13.43
N ALA A 111 -6.18 0.61 12.16
CA ALA A 111 -6.86 1.26 11.05
C ALA A 111 -6.86 0.36 9.83
N ASP A 112 -7.77 0.60 8.92
CA ASP A 112 -7.78 -0.03 7.60
C ASP A 112 -8.22 0.98 6.54
N GLY A 113 -7.93 0.69 5.29
CA GLY A 113 -8.31 1.58 4.21
C GLY A 113 -7.83 1.12 2.85
N HIS A 114 -7.99 2.02 1.90
CA HIS A 114 -7.54 1.79 0.54
C HIS A 114 -7.15 3.10 -0.12
N THR A 115 -6.35 2.99 -1.17
CA THR A 115 -6.04 4.09 -2.08
C THR A 115 -6.27 3.63 -3.50
N ARG A 116 -6.82 4.53 -4.33
CA ARG A 116 -6.94 4.33 -5.77
C ARG A 116 -6.04 5.29 -6.48
N HIS A 117 -5.44 4.82 -7.55
CA HIS A 117 -4.46 5.57 -8.31
C HIS A 117 -4.77 5.45 -9.79
N ILE A 118 -4.55 6.53 -10.53
CA ILE A 118 -4.48 6.48 -11.98
C ILE A 118 -3.02 6.45 -12.42
N CYS A 119 -2.75 5.77 -13.51
CA CYS A 119 -1.45 5.84 -14.16
C CYS A 119 -1.38 7.12 -14.98
N VAL A 120 -0.32 7.89 -14.81
CA VAL A 120 -0.06 9.12 -15.57
C VAL A 120 1.29 9.04 -16.27
N ASP A 121 1.38 9.70 -17.43
CA ASP A 121 2.62 9.82 -18.18
C ASP A 121 3.46 11.02 -17.70
N GLY A 122 4.58 11.28 -18.38
CA GLY A 122 5.48 12.37 -18.05
C GLY A 122 4.87 13.77 -18.12
N ASP A 123 3.76 13.93 -18.86
CA ASP A 123 3.02 15.18 -18.96
C ASP A 123 1.87 15.27 -17.93
N GLY A 124 1.77 14.29 -17.05
CA GLY A 124 0.72 14.22 -16.05
C GLY A 124 -0.65 13.81 -16.58
N ARG A 125 -0.70 13.26 -17.79
CA ARG A 125 -1.95 12.80 -18.40
C ARG A 125 -2.21 11.35 -18.07
N MET A 126 -3.47 11.02 -17.80
CA MET A 126 -3.88 9.64 -17.58
C MET A 126 -3.52 8.79 -18.78
N THR A 127 -2.89 7.66 -18.52
CA THR A 127 -2.48 6.71 -19.54
C THR A 127 -2.74 5.28 -19.08
N ARG A 128 -2.66 4.35 -20.01
CA ARG A 128 -2.76 2.94 -19.70
C ARG A 128 -1.56 2.49 -18.87
N VAL A 129 -1.81 1.62 -17.89
CA VAL A 129 -0.73 0.96 -17.17
C VAL A 129 0.09 0.14 -18.17
N PRO A 130 1.40 0.38 -18.31
CA PRO A 130 2.22 -0.38 -19.24
C PRO A 130 2.13 -1.89 -18.95
N ASP A 131 2.11 -2.68 -20.02
CA ASP A 131 1.98 -4.15 -19.87
C ASP A 131 3.08 -4.75 -19.00
N TRP A 132 4.31 -4.25 -19.10
CA TRP A 132 5.41 -4.75 -18.28
C TRP A 132 5.24 -4.45 -16.80
N VAL A 133 4.61 -3.31 -16.46
CA VAL A 133 4.25 -2.96 -15.07
C VAL A 133 3.16 -3.91 -14.59
N ALA A 134 2.09 -4.05 -15.36
CA ALA A 134 0.97 -4.92 -15.02
C ALA A 134 1.44 -6.38 -14.81
N GLN A 135 2.28 -6.87 -15.69
CA GLN A 135 2.82 -8.23 -15.59
C GLN A 135 3.64 -8.44 -14.32
N ARG A 136 4.47 -7.48 -13.96
CA ARG A 136 5.26 -7.58 -12.74
C ARG A 136 4.39 -7.55 -11.49
N LEU A 137 3.41 -6.65 -11.45
CA LEU A 137 2.49 -6.58 -10.31
C LEU A 137 1.71 -7.89 -10.15
N LEU A 138 1.12 -8.38 -11.23
CA LEU A 138 0.34 -9.62 -11.22
C LEU A 138 1.23 -10.87 -11.08
N GLY A 139 2.39 -10.86 -11.70
CA GLY A 139 3.32 -11.99 -11.65
C GLY A 139 3.80 -12.28 -10.24
N LYS A 140 4.08 -11.25 -9.46
CA LYS A 140 4.49 -11.43 -8.06
C LYS A 140 3.34 -11.85 -7.15
N VAL A 141 2.13 -11.44 -7.46
CA VAL A 141 0.93 -11.87 -6.75
C VAL A 141 0.71 -13.37 -6.90
N LYS A 142 1.02 -13.91 -8.07
CA LYS A 142 0.90 -15.34 -8.38
C LYS A 142 2.22 -16.09 -8.15
N GLY A 143 3.29 -15.36 -7.89
CA GLY A 143 4.64 -15.91 -7.85
C GLY A 143 5.03 -16.48 -6.51
N GLU A 144 5.83 -17.53 -6.56
CA GLU A 144 6.36 -18.21 -5.39
C GLU A 144 7.22 -17.32 -4.51
N ALA A 145 7.91 -16.34 -5.11
CA ALA A 145 8.76 -15.43 -4.38
C ALA A 145 8.00 -14.62 -3.33
N TYR A 146 6.71 -14.40 -3.56
CA TYR A 146 5.87 -13.67 -2.63
C TYR A 146 5.40 -14.55 -1.47
N SER A 147 5.04 -15.76 -1.76
CA SER A 147 4.64 -16.71 -0.72
C SER A 147 5.81 -17.07 0.20
N ALA A 148 7.03 -17.03 -0.29
CA ALA A 148 8.23 -17.26 0.52
C ALA A 148 8.46 -16.17 1.57
N ASN A 149 7.90 -14.99 1.37
CA ASN A 149 8.01 -13.84 2.27
C ASN A 149 6.80 -13.69 3.20
N ALA A 150 5.85 -14.56 3.04
CA ALA A 150 4.65 -14.55 3.87
C ALA A 150 4.98 -15.03 5.29
#